data_73b3a1331805cba9f74881dbfe9f050a
#
_entry.id   73b3a1331805cba9f74881dbfe9f050a
#
_cell.length_a   1.000
_cell.length_b   1.000
_cell.length_c   1.000
_cell.angle_alpha   90.00
_cell.angle_beta   90.00
_cell.angle_gamma   90.00
#
_symmetry.space_group_name_H-M   'P 1'
#
loop_
_entity.id
_entity.type
_entity.pdbx_description
1 polymer ?
#
loop_
_entity_poly.entity_id
_entity_poly.type
_entity_poly.pdbx_seq_one_letter_code
_entity_poly.pdbx_strand_id
1 'polypeptide(L)'
;MNAPQGSLSLRRYGASHGSHAHAHFQVLLGLDGVLELEVQGRGRRVAAGQGCVIAPGEHHDFESREGSRCIVLDTPHAGWARCAADPANAAQALALGNYLAHALQQRGSLAQYYGPALLLESWQPLAQHAPRTTRYRRPIDWEQLATWTQQRLHEPLNVAQFAAQVFLSPTQFAARCRRETGLSVMHWLRRQRLELAMQLRGRGMSVADTALHCGYHSPSALTAALKRQSQ
;
A
#
# COMPACT_ATOMS: atom_id res chain seq x y z
N MET A 1 -10.98 7.80 3.37
CA MET A 1 -11.36 8.00 1.96
C MET A 1 -12.42 6.97 1.63
N ASN A 2 -13.64 7.40 1.28
CA ASN A 2 -14.66 6.46 0.81
C ASN A 2 -14.22 5.87 -0.52
N ALA A 3 -14.34 4.55 -0.67
CA ALA A 3 -14.07 3.89 -1.95
C ALA A 3 -15.00 4.50 -3.04
N PRO A 4 -14.53 4.64 -4.28
CA PRO A 4 -15.36 5.13 -5.36
C PRO A 4 -16.56 4.18 -5.55
N GLN A 5 -17.75 4.65 -5.23
CA GLN A 5 -18.98 3.89 -5.37
C GLN A 5 -19.27 3.65 -6.86
N GLY A 6 -19.65 2.45 -7.21
CA GLY A 6 -20.03 2.09 -8.55
C GLY A 6 -20.38 0.61 -8.68
N SER A 7 -21.10 0.24 -9.72
CA SER A 7 -21.43 -1.13 -10.07
C SER A 7 -20.48 -1.63 -11.15
N LEU A 8 -19.64 -2.59 -10.80
CA LEU A 8 -18.71 -3.22 -11.72
C LEU A 8 -19.30 -4.53 -12.25
N SER A 9 -19.32 -4.71 -13.57
CA SER A 9 -19.90 -5.89 -14.20
C SER A 9 -19.07 -6.36 -15.40
N LEU A 10 -19.12 -7.66 -15.65
CA LEU A 10 -18.64 -8.26 -16.91
C LEU A 10 -19.84 -8.36 -17.86
N ARG A 11 -19.80 -7.61 -18.96
CA ARG A 11 -20.87 -7.64 -19.98
C ARG A 11 -20.38 -8.30 -21.26
N ARG A 12 -21.31 -9.01 -21.92
CA ARG A 12 -21.12 -9.59 -23.25
C ARG A 12 -22.04 -8.86 -24.21
N TYR A 13 -21.48 -8.43 -25.33
CA TYR A 13 -22.22 -7.74 -26.38
C TYR A 13 -22.29 -8.63 -27.62
N GLY A 14 -23.41 -8.59 -28.33
CA GLY A 14 -23.66 -9.27 -29.58
C GLY A 14 -24.11 -8.31 -30.65
N ALA A 15 -24.69 -8.83 -31.73
CA ALA A 15 -25.16 -8.07 -32.87
C ALA A 15 -26.43 -7.21 -32.61
N SER A 16 -27.00 -7.25 -31.40
CA SER A 16 -28.14 -6.43 -31.04
C SER A 16 -27.75 -4.99 -30.75
N HIS A 17 -28.44 -4.03 -31.34
CA HIS A 17 -28.28 -2.63 -31.05
C HIS A 17 -28.98 -2.25 -29.74
N GLY A 18 -28.35 -1.41 -28.95
CA GLY A 18 -28.96 -0.79 -27.79
C GLY A 18 -28.63 0.69 -27.76
N SER A 19 -29.67 1.55 -27.63
CA SER A 19 -29.51 2.99 -27.50
C SER A 19 -30.08 3.45 -26.16
N HIS A 20 -29.31 4.19 -25.39
CA HIS A 20 -29.74 4.77 -24.13
C HIS A 20 -28.84 5.91 -23.65
N ALA A 21 -29.32 6.62 -22.62
CA ALA A 21 -28.52 7.58 -21.84
C ALA A 21 -28.74 7.34 -20.36
N HIS A 22 -27.82 7.74 -19.53
CA HIS A 22 -27.90 7.57 -18.08
C HIS A 22 -27.30 8.77 -17.32
N ALA A 23 -27.65 8.93 -16.05
CA ALA A 23 -27.24 10.05 -15.20
C ALA A 23 -25.90 9.81 -14.43
N HIS A 24 -25.07 8.86 -14.90
CA HIS A 24 -23.80 8.50 -14.28
C HIS A 24 -22.74 8.28 -15.36
N PHE A 25 -21.47 8.21 -14.97
CA PHE A 25 -20.41 7.77 -15.89
C PHE A 25 -20.53 6.26 -16.15
N GLN A 26 -20.41 5.89 -17.42
CA GLN A 26 -20.20 4.50 -17.80
C GLN A 26 -18.81 4.35 -18.41
N VAL A 27 -18.01 3.47 -17.83
CA VAL A 27 -16.64 3.22 -18.28
C VAL A 27 -16.57 1.81 -18.81
N LEU A 28 -16.12 1.66 -20.03
CA LEU A 28 -15.93 0.38 -20.70
C LEU A 28 -14.45 0.09 -20.87
N LEU A 29 -14.05 -1.16 -20.60
CA LEU A 29 -12.74 -1.69 -20.91
C LEU A 29 -12.90 -2.98 -21.70
N GLY A 30 -12.44 -3.01 -22.94
CA GLY A 30 -12.47 -4.19 -23.81
C GLY A 30 -11.54 -5.28 -23.29
N LEU A 31 -12.02 -6.52 -23.25
CA LEU A 31 -11.25 -7.70 -22.89
C LEU A 31 -10.94 -8.58 -24.09
N ASP A 32 -11.95 -8.80 -24.92
CA ASP A 32 -11.83 -9.52 -26.19
C ASP A 32 -12.93 -9.09 -27.17
N GLY A 33 -12.74 -9.42 -28.45
CA GLY A 33 -13.59 -8.94 -29.53
C GLY A 33 -13.48 -7.44 -29.75
N VAL A 34 -14.41 -6.88 -30.48
CA VAL A 34 -14.51 -5.44 -30.75
C VAL A 34 -15.93 -4.98 -30.50
N LEU A 35 -16.08 -3.99 -29.64
CA LEU A 35 -17.33 -3.27 -29.45
C LEU A 35 -17.31 -1.98 -30.27
N GLU A 36 -18.25 -1.82 -31.18
CA GLU A 36 -18.48 -0.59 -31.93
C GLU A 36 -19.47 0.26 -31.15
N LEU A 37 -19.12 1.50 -30.90
CA LEU A 37 -19.90 2.48 -30.14
C LEU A 37 -20.11 3.71 -30.97
N GLU A 38 -21.29 4.31 -30.84
CA GLU A 38 -21.55 5.68 -31.25
C GLU A 38 -21.91 6.49 -30.00
N VAL A 39 -21.15 7.54 -29.70
CA VAL A 39 -21.40 8.43 -28.55
C VAL A 39 -21.57 9.82 -29.08
N GLN A 40 -22.79 10.42 -28.89
CA GLN A 40 -23.12 11.74 -29.39
C GLN A 40 -22.85 11.90 -30.91
N GLY A 41 -23.19 10.89 -31.72
CA GLY A 41 -22.99 10.90 -33.18
C GLY A 41 -21.52 10.66 -33.61
N ARG A 42 -20.63 10.27 -32.71
CA ARG A 42 -19.20 9.97 -32.99
C ARG A 42 -18.93 8.48 -32.82
N GLY A 43 -18.59 7.82 -33.93
CA GLY A 43 -18.23 6.43 -33.92
C GLY A 43 -16.91 6.17 -33.17
N ARG A 44 -16.88 5.10 -32.38
CA ARG A 44 -15.70 4.63 -31.61
C ARG A 44 -15.64 3.11 -31.62
N ARG A 45 -14.42 2.58 -31.54
CA ARG A 45 -14.18 1.13 -31.36
C ARG A 45 -13.47 0.89 -30.05
N VAL A 46 -13.87 -0.15 -29.33
CA VAL A 46 -13.25 -0.61 -28.09
C VAL A 46 -12.81 -2.07 -28.29
N ALA A 47 -11.54 -2.25 -28.56
CA ALA A 47 -10.88 -3.55 -28.64
C ALA A 47 -10.20 -3.89 -27.30
N ALA A 48 -9.54 -5.05 -27.23
CA ALA A 48 -8.85 -5.50 -26.03
C ALA A 48 -7.82 -4.48 -25.53
N GLY A 49 -7.92 -4.09 -24.26
CA GLY A 49 -7.09 -3.06 -23.61
C GLY A 49 -7.45 -1.62 -23.95
N GLN A 50 -8.40 -1.38 -24.86
CA GLN A 50 -8.94 -0.07 -25.14
C GLN A 50 -10.15 0.22 -24.24
N GLY A 51 -10.48 1.49 -24.10
CA GLY A 51 -11.59 1.91 -23.26
C GLY A 51 -12.50 2.94 -23.89
N CYS A 52 -13.58 3.23 -23.17
CA CYS A 52 -14.45 4.36 -23.46
C CYS A 52 -15.00 4.90 -22.15
N VAL A 53 -14.97 6.21 -21.96
CA VAL A 53 -15.63 6.90 -20.85
C VAL A 53 -16.81 7.66 -21.44
N ILE A 54 -18.03 7.30 -21.03
CA ILE A 54 -19.28 7.93 -21.43
C ILE A 54 -19.75 8.79 -20.26
N ALA A 55 -19.95 10.08 -20.51
CA ALA A 55 -20.35 11.02 -19.48
C ALA A 55 -21.86 10.96 -19.18
N PRO A 56 -22.30 11.44 -18.00
CA PRO A 56 -23.71 11.55 -17.68
C PRO A 56 -24.47 12.35 -18.76
N GLY A 57 -25.60 11.80 -19.21
CA GLY A 57 -26.46 12.42 -20.20
C GLY A 57 -26.03 12.21 -21.66
N GLU A 58 -24.89 11.59 -21.94
CA GLU A 58 -24.52 11.27 -23.33
C GLU A 58 -25.31 10.07 -23.85
N HIS A 59 -25.95 10.31 -25.02
CA HIS A 59 -26.57 9.23 -25.78
C HIS A 59 -25.54 8.38 -26.46
N HIS A 60 -25.69 7.06 -26.34
CA HIS A 60 -24.76 6.12 -26.95
C HIS A 60 -25.49 4.86 -27.43
N ASP A 61 -24.99 4.36 -28.54
CA ASP A 61 -25.38 3.10 -29.15
C ASP A 61 -24.22 2.15 -29.18
N PHE A 62 -24.49 0.86 -29.15
CA PHE A 62 -23.42 -0.17 -29.20
C PHE A 62 -23.83 -1.37 -30.06
N GLU A 63 -22.86 -1.94 -30.75
CA GLU A 63 -22.99 -3.16 -31.55
C GLU A 63 -21.68 -3.96 -31.48
N SER A 64 -21.78 -5.26 -31.50
CA SER A 64 -20.61 -6.13 -31.70
C SER A 64 -20.96 -7.29 -32.64
N ARG A 65 -20.48 -7.23 -33.89
CA ARG A 65 -20.86 -8.20 -34.93
C ARG A 65 -20.41 -9.62 -34.64
N GLU A 66 -19.19 -9.75 -34.12
CA GLU A 66 -18.56 -11.04 -33.80
C GLU A 66 -18.64 -11.39 -32.31
N GLY A 67 -19.27 -10.52 -31.54
CA GLY A 67 -19.29 -10.61 -30.07
C GLY A 67 -18.07 -9.96 -29.42
N SER A 68 -18.29 -9.40 -28.24
CA SER A 68 -17.21 -8.82 -27.41
C SER A 68 -17.51 -8.97 -25.94
N ARG A 69 -16.46 -8.95 -25.13
CA ARG A 69 -16.57 -8.89 -23.67
C ARG A 69 -15.89 -7.64 -23.14
N CYS A 70 -16.58 -6.96 -22.22
CA CYS A 70 -16.05 -5.75 -21.59
C CYS A 70 -16.28 -5.80 -20.07
N ILE A 71 -15.34 -5.28 -19.32
CA ILE A 71 -15.62 -4.77 -17.98
C ILE A 71 -16.37 -3.46 -18.14
N VAL A 72 -17.48 -3.32 -17.45
CA VAL A 72 -18.29 -2.09 -17.43
C VAL A 72 -18.45 -1.63 -16.00
N LEU A 73 -18.11 -0.36 -15.76
CA LEU A 73 -18.27 0.33 -14.50
C LEU A 73 -19.32 1.45 -14.69
N ASP A 74 -20.44 1.32 -13.98
CA ASP A 74 -21.43 2.38 -13.83
C ASP A 74 -21.17 3.12 -12.51
N THR A 75 -20.83 4.43 -12.54
CA THR A 75 -20.37 5.16 -11.34
C THR A 75 -20.70 6.65 -11.36
N PRO A 76 -21.14 7.23 -10.22
CA PRO A 76 -21.30 8.68 -10.09
C PRO A 76 -19.97 9.41 -9.80
N HIS A 77 -18.83 8.72 -9.74
CA HIS A 77 -17.56 9.30 -9.30
C HIS A 77 -17.02 10.33 -10.29
N ALA A 78 -16.97 11.62 -9.88
CA ALA A 78 -16.59 12.75 -10.72
C ALA A 78 -15.14 12.72 -11.25
N GLY A 79 -14.27 11.86 -10.70
CA GLY A 79 -12.90 11.67 -11.18
C GLY A 79 -12.83 11.29 -12.66
N TRP A 80 -13.84 10.61 -13.19
CA TRP A 80 -13.91 10.17 -14.56
C TRP A 80 -14.09 11.31 -15.58
N ALA A 81 -14.61 12.47 -15.15
CA ALA A 81 -14.75 13.65 -16.01
C ALA A 81 -13.41 14.18 -16.57
N ARG A 82 -12.28 13.80 -15.95
CA ARG A 82 -10.93 14.25 -16.34
C ARG A 82 -10.11 13.15 -16.99
N CYS A 83 -10.68 11.97 -17.14
CA CYS A 83 -10.00 10.84 -17.75
C CYS A 83 -10.06 10.96 -19.29
N ALA A 84 -8.99 10.51 -19.95
CA ALA A 84 -9.00 10.25 -21.37
C ALA A 84 -10.02 9.15 -21.70
N ALA A 85 -10.36 9.01 -22.96
CA ALA A 85 -11.28 7.96 -23.37
C ALA A 85 -10.67 6.57 -23.21
N ASP A 86 -9.36 6.42 -23.47
CA ASP A 86 -8.61 5.18 -23.31
C ASP A 86 -7.79 5.18 -22.00
N PRO A 87 -7.51 3.98 -21.43
CA PRO A 87 -6.59 3.86 -20.32
C PRO A 87 -5.18 4.33 -20.69
N ALA A 88 -4.42 4.80 -19.70
CA ALA A 88 -3.07 5.32 -19.90
C ALA A 88 -2.08 4.26 -20.42
N ASN A 89 -2.34 2.98 -20.10
CA ASN A 89 -1.56 1.84 -20.57
C ASN A 89 -2.49 0.66 -20.88
N ALA A 90 -2.68 0.37 -22.16
CA ALA A 90 -3.60 -0.66 -22.65
C ALA A 90 -3.25 -2.07 -22.12
N ALA A 91 -1.97 -2.44 -22.06
CA ALA A 91 -1.54 -3.76 -21.61
C ALA A 91 -1.81 -3.95 -20.10
N GLN A 92 -1.53 -2.93 -19.29
CA GLN A 92 -1.79 -2.96 -17.85
C GLN A 92 -3.30 -2.98 -17.56
N ALA A 93 -4.08 -2.16 -18.27
CA ALA A 93 -5.53 -2.14 -18.13
C ALA A 93 -6.16 -3.48 -18.54
N LEU A 94 -5.68 -4.11 -19.61
CA LEU A 94 -6.14 -5.44 -20.04
C LEU A 94 -5.84 -6.51 -18.99
N ALA A 95 -4.64 -6.52 -18.43
CA ALA A 95 -4.27 -7.46 -17.35
C ALA A 95 -5.18 -7.31 -16.12
N LEU A 96 -5.43 -6.06 -15.69
CA LEU A 96 -6.37 -5.74 -14.62
C LEU A 96 -7.80 -6.17 -14.96
N GLY A 97 -8.25 -5.86 -16.17
CA GLY A 97 -9.59 -6.22 -16.64
C GLY A 97 -9.84 -7.72 -16.64
N ASN A 98 -8.87 -8.51 -17.10
CA ASN A 98 -8.95 -9.97 -17.06
C ASN A 98 -9.01 -10.51 -15.63
N TYR A 99 -8.20 -9.98 -14.71
CA TYR A 99 -8.28 -10.33 -13.29
C TYR A 99 -9.67 -10.02 -12.71
N LEU A 100 -10.17 -8.79 -12.94
CA LEU A 100 -11.48 -8.38 -12.45
C LEU A 100 -12.61 -9.25 -13.04
N ALA A 101 -12.55 -9.57 -14.33
CA ALA A 101 -13.53 -10.44 -14.97
C ALA A 101 -13.57 -11.83 -14.32
N HIS A 102 -12.42 -12.41 -14.05
CA HIS A 102 -12.33 -13.69 -13.37
C HIS A 102 -12.86 -13.61 -11.93
N ALA A 103 -12.44 -12.61 -11.17
CA ALA A 103 -12.86 -12.41 -9.80
C ALA A 103 -14.37 -12.17 -9.67
N LEU A 104 -14.98 -11.40 -10.60
CA LEU A 104 -16.43 -11.17 -10.65
C LEU A 104 -17.21 -12.47 -10.93
N GLN A 105 -16.71 -13.33 -11.81
CA GLN A 105 -17.31 -14.64 -12.07
C GLN A 105 -17.31 -15.55 -10.84
N GLN A 106 -16.28 -15.41 -9.99
CA GLN A 106 -16.17 -16.12 -8.70
C GLN A 106 -16.94 -15.42 -7.57
N ARG A 107 -17.75 -14.40 -7.87
CA ARG A 107 -18.48 -13.57 -6.88
C ARG A 107 -17.55 -12.91 -5.85
N GLY A 108 -16.35 -12.54 -6.24
CA GLY A 108 -15.35 -11.90 -5.38
C GLY A 108 -15.77 -10.51 -4.90
N SER A 109 -16.15 -10.38 -3.62
CA SER A 109 -16.58 -9.11 -3.03
C SER A 109 -15.53 -8.01 -3.09
N LEU A 110 -14.25 -8.36 -2.99
CA LEU A 110 -13.14 -7.39 -3.08
C LEU A 110 -13.01 -6.79 -4.49
N ALA A 111 -13.28 -7.56 -5.54
CA ALA A 111 -13.28 -7.05 -6.91
C ALA A 111 -14.39 -6.01 -7.13
N GLN A 112 -15.56 -6.23 -6.57
CA GLN A 112 -16.66 -5.26 -6.59
C GLN A 112 -16.32 -3.99 -5.82
N TYR A 113 -15.67 -4.12 -4.67
CA TYR A 113 -15.38 -2.98 -3.80
C TYR A 113 -14.20 -2.13 -4.27
N TYR A 114 -13.08 -2.77 -4.64
CA TYR A 114 -11.85 -2.09 -5.02
C TYR A 114 -11.65 -1.93 -6.53
N GLY A 115 -12.35 -2.73 -7.34
CA GLY A 115 -12.25 -2.68 -8.80
C GLY A 115 -12.46 -1.30 -9.40
N PRO A 116 -13.48 -0.52 -8.99
CA PRO A 116 -13.69 0.85 -9.46
C PRO A 116 -12.49 1.77 -9.24
N ALA A 117 -11.82 1.68 -8.09
CA ALA A 117 -10.63 2.47 -7.78
C ALA A 117 -9.42 2.07 -8.62
N LEU A 118 -9.20 0.77 -8.79
CA LEU A 118 -8.10 0.24 -9.60
C LEU A 118 -8.28 0.59 -11.08
N LEU A 119 -9.52 0.55 -11.60
CA LEU A 119 -9.81 1.00 -12.96
C LEU A 119 -9.52 2.50 -13.12
N LEU A 120 -9.97 3.34 -12.20
CA LEU A 120 -9.71 4.78 -12.26
C LEU A 120 -8.19 5.06 -12.24
N GLU A 121 -7.44 4.32 -11.44
CA GLU A 121 -5.98 4.40 -11.39
C GLU A 121 -5.35 4.05 -12.75
N SER A 122 -5.83 3.00 -13.44
CA SER A 122 -5.30 2.59 -14.74
C SER A 122 -5.57 3.57 -15.87
N TRP A 123 -6.52 4.50 -15.70
CA TRP A 123 -6.81 5.58 -16.64
C TRP A 123 -5.95 6.82 -16.45
N GLN A 124 -5.29 6.95 -15.30
CA GLN A 124 -4.45 8.11 -15.01
C GLN A 124 -3.03 7.91 -15.56
N PRO A 125 -2.43 8.93 -16.22
CA PRO A 125 -1.06 8.84 -16.70
C PRO A 125 -0.08 8.55 -15.56
N LEU A 126 0.90 7.69 -15.79
CA LEU A 126 1.95 7.32 -14.81
C LEU A 126 2.69 8.52 -14.21
N ALA A 127 2.78 9.64 -14.94
CA ALA A 127 3.38 10.88 -14.45
C ALA A 127 2.58 11.57 -13.33
N GLN A 128 1.27 11.32 -13.22
CA GLN A 128 0.46 11.77 -12.07
C GLN A 128 0.55 10.79 -10.89
N HIS A 129 1.05 9.60 -11.16
CA HIS A 129 1.50 8.61 -10.20
C HIS A 129 3.03 8.69 -9.98
N ALA A 130 3.65 9.89 -10.06
CA ALA A 130 4.87 10.04 -9.28
C ALA A 130 4.51 9.44 -7.92
N PRO A 131 5.13 8.32 -7.51
CA PRO A 131 4.72 7.69 -6.29
C PRO A 131 4.78 8.81 -5.26
N ARG A 132 3.65 9.27 -4.76
CA ARG A 132 3.62 9.67 -3.37
C ARG A 132 4.02 8.39 -2.67
N THR A 133 5.33 8.16 -2.68
CA THR A 133 5.97 7.37 -1.67
C THR A 133 5.78 8.18 -0.38
N THR A 134 4.58 8.29 0.09
CA THR A 134 4.38 7.92 1.46
C THR A 134 4.88 6.49 1.47
N ARG A 135 6.23 6.36 1.54
CA ARG A 135 6.83 5.16 2.06
C ARG A 135 6.02 4.95 3.31
N TYR A 136 5.10 4.00 3.28
CA TYR A 136 4.41 3.53 4.45
C TYR A 136 5.53 2.85 5.25
N ARG A 137 6.32 3.71 5.90
CA ARG A 137 7.37 3.26 6.80
C ARG A 137 6.59 2.68 7.94
N ARG A 138 6.44 1.36 7.92
CA ARG A 138 5.91 0.65 9.07
C ARG A 138 6.61 1.25 10.29
N PRO A 139 5.89 1.90 11.21
CA PRO A 139 6.51 2.50 12.37
C PRO A 139 7.30 1.41 13.12
N ILE A 140 8.48 1.75 13.62
CA ILE A 140 9.16 0.85 14.56
C ILE A 140 8.38 0.96 15.86
N ASP A 141 7.90 -0.17 16.34
CA ASP A 141 7.38 -0.27 17.70
C ASP A 141 8.56 -0.29 18.67
N TRP A 142 8.94 0.90 19.14
CA TRP A 142 10.07 1.07 20.06
C TRP A 142 9.78 0.49 21.44
N GLU A 143 8.54 0.41 21.86
CA GLU A 143 8.15 -0.19 23.14
C GLU A 143 8.31 -1.71 23.10
N GLN A 144 7.81 -2.35 22.05
CA GLN A 144 8.02 -3.76 21.80
C GLN A 144 9.51 -4.11 21.68
N LEU A 145 10.28 -3.27 20.96
CA LEU A 145 11.72 -3.47 20.81
C LEU A 145 12.47 -3.30 22.14
N ALA A 146 12.07 -2.33 22.98
CA ALA A 146 12.63 -2.15 24.31
C ALA A 146 12.33 -3.36 25.21
N THR A 147 11.10 -3.86 25.20
CA THR A 147 10.70 -5.07 25.94
C THR A 147 11.54 -6.29 25.53
N TRP A 148 11.70 -6.52 24.21
CA TRP A 148 12.56 -7.58 23.69
C TRP A 148 14.02 -7.42 24.14
N THR A 149 14.53 -6.18 24.12
CA THR A 149 15.88 -5.83 24.52
C THR A 149 16.12 -6.08 26.00
N GLN A 150 15.18 -5.69 26.88
CA GLN A 150 15.29 -5.85 28.33
C GLN A 150 15.50 -7.30 28.75
N GLN A 151 14.87 -8.24 28.05
CA GLN A 151 15.07 -9.69 28.32
C GLN A 151 16.46 -10.20 27.95
N ARG A 152 17.25 -9.42 27.17
CA ARG A 152 18.54 -9.83 26.57
C ARG A 152 19.68 -8.87 26.84
N LEU A 153 19.53 -7.95 27.79
CA LEU A 153 20.56 -6.94 28.09
C LEU A 153 21.89 -7.56 28.56
N HIS A 154 21.86 -8.77 29.13
CA HIS A 154 23.04 -9.53 29.51
C HIS A 154 23.81 -10.10 28.30
N GLU A 155 23.19 -10.18 27.12
CA GLU A 155 23.80 -10.75 25.91
C GLU A 155 24.61 -9.69 25.15
N PRO A 156 25.57 -10.09 24.29
CA PRO A 156 26.31 -9.20 23.40
C PRO A 156 25.46 -8.83 22.18
N LEU A 157 24.50 -7.93 22.37
CA LEU A 157 23.60 -7.47 21.31
C LEU A 157 24.33 -6.58 20.29
N ASN A 158 24.01 -6.77 19.01
CA ASN A 158 24.55 -5.99 17.90
C ASN A 158 23.44 -5.41 17.01
N VAL A 159 23.82 -4.50 16.09
CA VAL A 159 22.89 -3.78 15.21
C VAL A 159 22.07 -4.71 14.32
N ALA A 160 22.66 -5.83 13.86
CA ALA A 160 21.97 -6.77 12.99
C ALA A 160 20.82 -7.50 13.72
N GLN A 161 21.00 -7.83 14.99
CA GLN A 161 19.96 -8.46 15.79
C GLN A 161 18.76 -7.51 16.01
N PHE A 162 18.99 -6.23 16.30
CA PHE A 162 17.93 -5.24 16.40
C PHE A 162 17.20 -5.05 15.05
N ALA A 163 17.96 -4.96 13.96
CA ALA A 163 17.41 -4.78 12.63
C ALA A 163 16.49 -5.96 12.24
N ALA A 164 16.88 -7.19 12.57
CA ALA A 164 16.10 -8.40 12.32
C ALA A 164 14.74 -8.37 13.04
N GLN A 165 14.68 -7.86 14.29
CA GLN A 165 13.43 -7.77 15.06
C GLN A 165 12.38 -6.88 14.39
N VAL A 166 12.80 -5.93 13.58
CA VAL A 166 11.93 -4.96 12.91
C VAL A 166 11.93 -5.11 11.40
N PHE A 167 12.47 -6.22 10.89
CA PHE A 167 12.54 -6.56 9.47
C PHE A 167 13.22 -5.48 8.60
N LEU A 168 14.32 -4.92 9.11
CA LEU A 168 15.14 -3.92 8.40
C LEU A 168 16.56 -4.46 8.19
N SER A 169 17.29 -3.88 7.21
CA SER A 169 18.73 -4.05 7.15
C SER A 169 19.42 -3.30 8.30
N PRO A 170 20.63 -3.70 8.73
CA PRO A 170 21.39 -2.99 9.77
C PRO A 170 21.55 -1.50 9.48
N THR A 171 21.84 -1.14 8.24
CA THR A 171 22.00 0.26 7.80
C THR A 171 20.68 1.04 7.91
N GLN A 172 19.58 0.45 7.46
CA GLN A 172 18.25 1.07 7.55
C GLN A 172 17.83 1.27 9.01
N PHE A 173 18.06 0.26 9.86
CA PHE A 173 17.74 0.34 11.27
C PHE A 173 18.57 1.43 11.96
N ALA A 174 19.88 1.48 11.74
CA ALA A 174 20.75 2.49 12.32
C ALA A 174 20.33 3.93 11.93
N ALA A 175 20.01 4.16 10.65
CA ALA A 175 19.52 5.45 10.18
C ALA A 175 18.17 5.84 10.82
N ARG A 176 17.26 4.87 10.98
CA ARG A 176 15.96 5.10 11.63
C ARG A 176 16.09 5.35 13.12
N CYS A 177 16.92 4.57 13.82
CA CYS A 177 17.18 4.75 15.24
C CYS A 177 17.66 6.19 15.51
N ARG A 178 18.65 6.65 14.75
CA ARG A 178 19.17 8.01 14.92
C ARG A 178 18.11 9.09 14.66
N ARG A 179 17.29 8.91 13.61
CA ARG A 179 16.25 9.88 13.26
C ARG A 179 15.08 9.89 14.23
N GLU A 180 14.66 8.72 14.75
CA GLU A 180 13.43 8.57 15.53
C GLU A 180 13.69 8.69 17.03
N THR A 181 14.88 8.33 17.51
CA THR A 181 15.26 8.41 18.95
C THR A 181 16.31 9.46 19.25
N GLY A 182 16.96 10.04 18.24
CA GLY A 182 18.10 10.95 18.40
C GLY A 182 19.42 10.23 18.73
N LEU A 183 19.42 8.92 18.95
CA LEU A 183 20.56 8.13 19.41
C LEU A 183 21.10 7.18 18.34
N SER A 184 22.40 6.90 18.37
CA SER A 184 22.90 5.71 17.68
C SER A 184 22.39 4.43 18.37
N VAL A 185 22.35 3.31 17.64
CA VAL A 185 21.84 2.04 18.17
C VAL A 185 22.56 1.61 19.45
N MET A 186 23.88 1.75 19.47
CA MET A 186 24.69 1.38 20.65
C MET A 186 24.51 2.35 21.82
N HIS A 187 24.21 3.64 21.55
CA HIS A 187 23.84 4.58 22.60
C HIS A 187 22.44 4.28 23.14
N TRP A 188 21.50 3.93 22.26
CA TRP A 188 20.18 3.49 22.69
C TRP A 188 20.23 2.24 23.56
N LEU A 189 21.00 1.21 23.16
CA LEU A 189 21.23 0.00 23.97
C LEU A 189 21.88 0.35 25.33
N ARG A 190 22.90 1.22 25.32
CA ARG A 190 23.55 1.65 26.57
C ARG A 190 22.55 2.30 27.50
N ARG A 191 21.66 3.12 26.99
CA ARG A 191 20.60 3.76 27.79
C ARG A 191 19.68 2.72 28.43
N GLN A 192 19.22 1.72 27.66
CA GLN A 192 18.40 0.63 28.20
C GLN A 192 19.14 -0.15 29.33
N ARG A 193 20.43 -0.42 29.15
CA ARG A 193 21.26 -1.06 30.18
C ARG A 193 21.38 -0.23 31.47
N LEU A 194 21.54 1.07 31.33
CA LEU A 194 21.66 1.97 32.48
C LEU A 194 20.32 2.17 33.21
N GLU A 195 19.22 2.26 32.49
CA GLU A 195 17.88 2.32 33.06
C GLU A 195 17.58 1.07 33.92
N LEU A 196 17.86 -0.13 33.40
CA LEU A 196 17.72 -1.37 34.17
C LEU A 196 18.71 -1.40 35.37
N ALA A 197 19.94 -0.97 35.18
CA ALA A 197 20.92 -0.94 36.26
C ALA A 197 20.48 -0.05 37.44
N MET A 198 19.92 1.12 37.16
CA MET A 198 19.38 2.00 38.18
C MET A 198 18.20 1.36 38.93
N GLN A 199 17.32 0.68 38.23
CA GLN A 199 16.20 -0.04 38.85
C GLN A 199 16.67 -1.17 39.76
N LEU A 200 17.62 -2.01 39.31
CA LEU A 200 18.16 -3.11 40.09
C LEU A 200 18.93 -2.62 41.31
N ARG A 201 19.75 -1.57 41.17
CA ARG A 201 20.44 -0.91 42.29
C ARG A 201 19.48 -0.29 43.28
N GLY A 202 18.40 0.34 42.84
CA GLY A 202 17.35 0.87 43.70
C GLY A 202 16.61 -0.22 44.51
N ARG A 203 16.60 -1.45 44.00
CA ARG A 203 16.06 -2.65 44.69
C ARG A 203 17.09 -3.35 45.60
N GLY A 204 18.30 -2.79 45.77
CA GLY A 204 19.33 -3.33 46.65
C GLY A 204 20.23 -4.41 46.04
N MET A 205 20.12 -4.72 44.74
CA MET A 205 20.99 -5.69 44.09
C MET A 205 22.47 -5.24 44.16
N SER A 206 23.42 -6.16 44.33
CA SER A 206 24.84 -5.82 44.34
C SER A 206 25.33 -5.20 43.04
N VAL A 207 26.44 -4.43 43.07
CA VAL A 207 27.03 -3.86 41.85
C VAL A 207 27.52 -4.96 40.91
N ALA A 208 28.05 -6.05 41.45
CA ALA A 208 28.53 -7.19 40.68
C ALA A 208 27.41 -7.89 39.94
N ASP A 209 26.32 -8.24 40.62
CA ASP A 209 25.16 -8.88 40.01
C ASP A 209 24.48 -7.96 39.01
N THR A 210 24.34 -6.67 39.35
CA THR A 210 23.76 -5.65 38.43
C THR A 210 24.60 -5.56 37.15
N ALA A 211 25.93 -5.53 37.25
CA ALA A 211 26.79 -5.49 36.06
C ALA A 211 26.55 -6.69 35.13
N LEU A 212 26.47 -7.89 35.71
CA LEU A 212 26.22 -9.12 34.99
C LEU A 212 24.86 -9.10 34.28
N HIS A 213 23.79 -8.75 34.99
CA HIS A 213 22.44 -8.70 34.46
C HIS A 213 22.27 -7.66 33.36
N CYS A 214 23.02 -6.55 33.42
CA CYS A 214 22.98 -5.48 32.44
C CYS A 214 23.99 -5.62 31.29
N GLY A 215 24.74 -6.74 31.23
CA GLY A 215 25.72 -7.02 30.19
C GLY A 215 26.97 -6.14 30.24
N TYR A 216 27.39 -5.74 31.42
CA TYR A 216 28.70 -5.12 31.65
C TYR A 216 29.74 -6.15 32.03
N HIS A 217 30.93 -6.05 31.46
CA HIS A 217 32.04 -7.01 31.69
C HIS A 217 32.59 -6.95 33.11
N SER A 218 32.37 -5.85 33.84
CA SER A 218 32.84 -5.69 35.23
C SER A 218 32.01 -4.69 36.01
N PRO A 219 31.99 -4.79 37.35
CA PRO A 219 31.41 -3.78 38.24
C PRO A 219 31.97 -2.37 38.04
N SER A 220 33.28 -2.28 37.74
CA SER A 220 33.96 -1.00 37.47
C SER A 220 33.44 -0.34 36.17
N ALA A 221 33.18 -1.17 35.12
CA ALA A 221 32.61 -0.65 33.86
C ALA A 221 31.20 -0.09 34.05
N LEU A 222 30.35 -0.76 34.83
CA LEU A 222 29.02 -0.26 35.20
C LEU A 222 29.12 1.05 36.00
N THR A 223 29.95 1.10 37.02
CA THR A 223 30.13 2.29 37.85
C THR A 223 30.60 3.50 37.04
N ALA A 224 31.56 3.26 36.13
CA ALA A 224 32.03 4.32 35.22
C ALA A 224 30.92 4.78 34.24
N ALA A 225 30.05 3.87 33.79
CA ALA A 225 28.94 4.21 32.93
C ALA A 225 27.84 5.03 33.65
N LEU A 226 27.50 4.67 34.88
CA LEU A 226 26.55 5.40 35.73
C LEU A 226 27.06 6.82 36.06
N LYS A 227 28.33 7.00 36.41
CA LYS A 227 28.92 8.32 36.67
C LYS A 227 28.84 9.25 35.44
N ARG A 228 29.04 8.74 34.24
CA ARG A 228 28.95 9.54 33.00
C ARG A 228 27.53 9.97 32.63
N GLN A 229 26.51 9.33 33.18
CA GLN A 229 25.11 9.70 32.95
C GLN A 229 24.65 10.81 33.89
N SER A 230 25.33 10.99 35.04
CA SER A 230 25.00 11.99 36.07
C SER A 230 25.70 13.34 35.84
N GLN A 231 26.49 13.48 34.80
CA GLN A 231 27.14 14.73 34.33
C GLN A 231 26.44 15.26 33.09
#